data_bec072c29c7ba2aafbf010e369b6dd7e
#
_entry.id   bec072c29c7ba2aafbf010e369b6dd7e
#
_cell.length_a   1.000
_cell.length_b   1.000
_cell.length_c   1.000
_cell.angle_alpha   90.00
_cell.angle_beta   90.00
_cell.angle_gamma   90.00
#
_symmetry.space_group_name_H-M   'P 1'
#
loop_
_entity.id
_entity.type
_entity.pdbx_description
1 polymer ?
#
loop_
_entity_poly.entity_id
_entity_poly.type
_entity_poly.pdbx_seq_one_letter_code
_entity_poly.pdbx_strand_id
1 'polypeptide(L)'
;VTRARWVVFAYHTIGARVLEALVTRGEHVAAVVTHADDPGERSWFESVADVARIYRIPCLTPPSPNRPATVETLRELAPDIMLSVWYRRLLGPALLALPRIAALNLHGSLLPAYRGRAPLNWAIVHGESRTGITLHHMTATADAGDIVAQRPIDIEPDDTAFTVYERMTKIGVELLVESYPAVLADRAPRIPQDPKLATTMPRRRPEDGRIEWTWPAARIFNMIRAVAEPYPGAFVGDGPARVHLWAASIHEDSASDAAPGTVVEIVPARGIAVATGRGMLLITRVQSAGGVAEPADRWAARRAMCPGTRF
;
A
#
# COMPACT_ATOMS: atom_id res chain seq x y z
N VAL A 1 29.16 -1.20 -25.24
CA VAL A 1 28.39 -2.08 -24.36
C VAL A 1 26.91 -1.79 -24.64
N THR A 2 26.19 -2.80 -25.14
CA THR A 2 24.74 -2.67 -25.37
C THR A 2 24.05 -2.54 -24.01
N ARG A 3 23.30 -1.45 -23.81
CA ARG A 3 22.54 -1.25 -22.57
C ARG A 3 21.44 -2.30 -22.44
N ALA A 4 21.20 -2.81 -21.24
CA ALA A 4 20.12 -3.76 -20.99
C ALA A 4 18.75 -3.11 -21.32
N ARG A 5 17.87 -3.88 -21.95
CA ARG A 5 16.52 -3.47 -22.31
C ARG A 5 15.56 -3.82 -21.19
N TRP A 6 14.89 -2.80 -20.66
CA TRP A 6 13.92 -2.94 -19.57
C TRP A 6 12.51 -2.87 -20.10
N VAL A 7 11.65 -3.73 -19.59
CA VAL A 7 10.19 -3.58 -19.63
C VAL A 7 9.71 -3.41 -18.20
N VAL A 8 9.03 -2.29 -17.92
CA VAL A 8 8.63 -1.93 -16.55
C VAL A 8 7.12 -2.02 -16.43
N PHE A 9 6.63 -2.90 -15.58
CA PHE A 9 5.23 -3.00 -15.15
C PHE A 9 5.06 -2.18 -13.88
N ALA A 10 4.41 -1.03 -13.96
CA ALA A 10 4.42 -0.10 -12.85
C ALA A 10 3.06 0.56 -12.63
N TYR A 11 2.80 0.92 -11.37
CA TYR A 11 1.66 1.73 -10.99
C TYR A 11 1.97 2.51 -9.71
N HIS A 12 1.20 3.57 -9.40
CA HIS A 12 1.40 4.44 -8.24
C HIS A 12 2.70 5.27 -8.28
N THR A 13 2.84 6.20 -7.32
CA THR A 13 4.01 7.07 -7.19
C THR A 13 5.32 6.30 -7.14
N ILE A 14 5.40 5.18 -6.42
CA ILE A 14 6.62 4.37 -6.37
C ILE A 14 7.00 3.82 -7.75
N GLY A 15 6.01 3.42 -8.56
CA GLY A 15 6.24 2.98 -9.93
C GLY A 15 6.74 4.12 -10.82
N ALA A 16 6.16 5.32 -10.67
CA ALA A 16 6.58 6.53 -11.39
C ALA A 16 8.01 6.92 -11.03
N ARG A 17 8.35 6.93 -9.73
CA ARG A 17 9.69 7.28 -9.25
C ARG A 17 10.77 6.26 -9.62
N VAL A 18 10.42 4.96 -9.62
CA VAL A 18 11.33 3.91 -10.12
C VAL A 18 11.59 4.08 -11.61
N LEU A 19 10.56 4.34 -12.41
CA LEU A 19 10.71 4.59 -13.85
C LEU A 19 11.61 5.81 -14.10
N GLU A 20 11.35 6.91 -13.43
CA GLU A 20 12.16 8.13 -13.52
C GLU A 20 13.63 7.87 -13.13
N ALA A 21 13.86 7.12 -12.05
CA ALA A 21 15.20 6.78 -11.59
C ALA A 21 15.99 5.93 -12.59
N LEU A 22 15.35 4.99 -13.27
CA LEU A 22 15.98 4.18 -14.33
C LEU A 22 16.36 5.07 -15.51
N VAL A 23 15.45 5.89 -16.00
CA VAL A 23 15.66 6.72 -17.18
C VAL A 23 16.74 7.80 -16.95
N THR A 24 16.70 8.48 -15.81
CA THR A 24 17.68 9.52 -15.46
C THR A 24 19.09 8.96 -15.27
N ARG A 25 19.21 7.67 -14.95
CA ARG A 25 20.50 6.94 -14.93
C ARG A 25 20.93 6.45 -16.31
N GLY A 26 20.12 6.71 -17.33
CA GLY A 26 20.42 6.35 -18.71
C GLY A 26 20.14 4.89 -19.04
N GLU A 27 19.34 4.18 -18.23
CA GLU A 27 18.88 2.84 -18.57
C GLU A 27 17.91 2.88 -19.76
N HIS A 28 17.94 1.85 -20.58
CA HIS A 28 17.09 1.76 -21.77
C HIS A 28 15.75 1.08 -21.42
N VAL A 29 14.74 1.88 -21.07
CA VAL A 29 13.37 1.39 -20.88
C VAL A 29 12.68 1.31 -22.23
N ALA A 30 12.52 0.09 -22.76
CA ALA A 30 11.93 -0.17 -24.08
C ALA A 30 10.41 0.01 -24.09
N ALA A 31 9.74 -0.30 -22.97
CA ALA A 31 8.32 -0.06 -22.78
C ALA A 31 7.94 -0.03 -21.30
N VAL A 32 6.83 0.66 -21.03
CA VAL A 32 6.14 0.65 -19.75
C VAL A 32 4.77 -0.01 -19.94
N VAL A 33 4.38 -0.85 -19.00
CA VAL A 33 3.04 -1.43 -18.91
C VAL A 33 2.40 -0.93 -17.61
N THR A 34 1.28 -0.23 -17.73
CA THR A 34 0.58 0.32 -16.57
C THR A 34 -0.94 0.05 -16.66
N HIS A 35 -1.69 0.56 -15.73
CA HIS A 35 -3.15 0.49 -15.76
C HIS A 35 -3.72 1.79 -16.35
N ALA A 36 -4.84 1.67 -17.07
CA ALA A 36 -5.67 2.83 -17.33
C ALA A 36 -6.23 3.32 -15.97
N ASP A 37 -6.32 4.63 -15.80
CA ASP A 37 -6.93 5.21 -14.62
C ASP A 37 -8.39 4.76 -14.52
N ASP A 38 -8.80 4.33 -13.34
CA ASP A 38 -10.19 3.99 -13.06
C ASP A 38 -10.95 5.30 -12.75
N PRO A 39 -11.98 5.67 -13.55
CA PRO A 39 -12.76 6.86 -13.30
C PRO A 39 -13.43 6.91 -11.92
N GLY A 40 -13.62 5.74 -11.30
CA GLY A 40 -14.16 5.60 -9.94
C GLY A 40 -13.12 5.68 -8.82
N GLU A 41 -11.82 5.70 -9.16
CA GLU A 41 -10.73 5.78 -8.18
C GLU A 41 -10.21 7.22 -8.10
N ARG A 42 -10.20 7.79 -6.89
CA ARG A 42 -9.53 9.07 -6.66
C ARG A 42 -8.02 8.87 -6.79
N SER A 43 -7.44 9.27 -7.92
CA SER A 43 -5.99 9.26 -8.11
C SER A 43 -5.34 10.30 -7.21
N TRP A 44 -4.60 9.84 -6.21
CA TRP A 44 -3.82 10.67 -5.28
C TRP A 44 -2.31 10.48 -5.47
N PHE A 45 -1.94 9.70 -6.45
CA PHE A 45 -0.57 9.27 -6.74
C PHE A 45 -0.12 9.76 -8.12
N GLU A 46 1.19 9.79 -8.33
CA GLU A 46 1.78 10.19 -9.60
C GLU A 46 1.50 9.14 -10.68
N SER A 47 1.22 9.63 -11.90
CA SER A 47 0.92 8.79 -13.05
C SER A 47 2.20 8.25 -13.69
N VAL A 48 2.32 6.93 -13.76
CA VAL A 48 3.37 6.25 -14.52
C VAL A 48 3.28 6.56 -16.02
N ALA A 49 2.06 6.69 -16.56
CA ALA A 49 1.83 7.03 -17.97
C ALA A 49 2.33 8.43 -18.30
N ASP A 50 2.18 9.40 -17.37
CA ASP A 50 2.69 10.76 -17.57
C ASP A 50 4.22 10.79 -17.58
N VAL A 51 4.88 10.05 -16.68
CA VAL A 51 6.34 9.91 -16.68
C VAL A 51 6.79 9.27 -18.01
N ALA A 52 6.15 8.19 -18.44
CA ALA A 52 6.47 7.56 -19.73
C ALA A 52 6.32 8.55 -20.90
N ARG A 53 5.27 9.38 -20.91
CA ARG A 53 5.04 10.41 -21.92
C ARG A 53 6.13 11.50 -21.90
N ILE A 54 6.54 11.97 -20.73
CA ILE A 54 7.62 12.97 -20.58
C ILE A 54 8.92 12.46 -21.18
N TYR A 55 9.27 11.21 -20.93
CA TYR A 55 10.49 10.58 -21.42
C TYR A 55 10.33 9.90 -22.80
N ARG A 56 9.16 10.02 -23.44
CA ARG A 56 8.84 9.45 -24.76
C ARG A 56 9.02 7.92 -24.82
N ILE A 57 8.65 7.25 -23.74
CA ILE A 57 8.71 5.79 -23.63
C ILE A 57 7.36 5.21 -24.09
N PRO A 58 7.32 4.16 -24.94
CA PRO A 58 6.10 3.46 -25.26
C PRO A 58 5.36 2.99 -24.02
N CYS A 59 4.08 3.35 -23.88
CA CYS A 59 3.27 3.03 -22.72
C CYS A 59 2.05 2.19 -23.14
N LEU A 60 1.92 1.01 -22.56
CA LEU A 60 0.85 0.05 -22.83
C LEU A 60 -0.09 -0.04 -21.60
N THR A 61 -1.40 -0.06 -21.86
CA THR A 61 -2.43 -0.23 -20.82
C THR A 61 -3.37 -1.40 -21.14
N PRO A 62 -2.83 -2.63 -21.27
CA PRO A 62 -3.63 -3.77 -21.68
C PRO A 62 -4.66 -4.15 -20.60
N PRO A 63 -5.89 -4.58 -20.98
CA PRO A 63 -6.88 -5.11 -20.03
C PRO A 63 -6.37 -6.31 -19.23
N SER A 64 -5.42 -7.07 -19.79
CA SER A 64 -4.64 -8.11 -19.08
C SER A 64 -3.25 -8.20 -19.72
N PRO A 65 -2.18 -8.25 -18.91
CA PRO A 65 -0.82 -8.39 -19.43
C PRO A 65 -0.59 -9.76 -20.10
N ASN A 66 -1.37 -10.77 -19.71
CA ASN A 66 -1.20 -12.15 -20.17
C ASN A 66 -1.95 -12.49 -21.48
N ARG A 67 -2.53 -11.50 -22.15
CA ARG A 67 -3.14 -11.72 -23.48
C ARG A 67 -2.06 -12.07 -24.51
N PRO A 68 -2.32 -13.04 -25.41
CA PRO A 68 -1.33 -13.44 -26.41
C PRO A 68 -0.75 -12.26 -27.20
N ALA A 69 -1.57 -11.31 -27.62
CA ALA A 69 -1.12 -10.11 -28.33
C ALA A 69 -0.18 -9.24 -27.48
N THR A 70 -0.45 -9.06 -26.18
CA THR A 70 0.43 -8.30 -25.28
C THR A 70 1.76 -9.04 -25.09
N VAL A 71 1.71 -10.36 -24.89
CA VAL A 71 2.91 -11.19 -24.73
C VAL A 71 3.79 -11.10 -25.99
N GLU A 72 3.18 -11.14 -27.18
CA GLU A 72 3.92 -11.04 -28.45
C GLU A 72 4.57 -9.67 -28.62
N THR A 73 3.81 -8.59 -28.39
CA THR A 73 4.37 -7.22 -28.41
C THR A 73 5.59 -7.09 -27.48
N LEU A 74 5.50 -7.66 -26.26
CA LEU A 74 6.62 -7.59 -25.32
C LEU A 74 7.78 -8.52 -25.67
N ARG A 75 7.51 -9.64 -26.36
CA ARG A 75 8.55 -10.55 -26.89
C ARG A 75 9.37 -9.87 -27.98
N GLU A 76 8.72 -9.13 -28.88
CA GLU A 76 9.40 -8.38 -29.96
C GLU A 76 10.38 -7.34 -29.41
N LEU A 77 10.12 -6.81 -28.19
CA LEU A 77 11.05 -5.90 -27.51
C LEU A 77 12.32 -6.61 -27.02
N ALA A 78 12.34 -7.95 -26.99
CA ALA A 78 13.44 -8.79 -26.49
C ALA A 78 14.03 -8.26 -25.16
N PRO A 79 13.26 -8.20 -24.07
CA PRO A 79 13.69 -7.60 -22.82
C PRO A 79 14.83 -8.39 -22.18
N ASP A 80 15.79 -7.67 -21.60
CA ASP A 80 16.80 -8.26 -20.73
C ASP A 80 16.28 -8.36 -19.29
N ILE A 81 15.56 -7.34 -18.84
CA ILE A 81 14.95 -7.27 -17.51
C ILE A 81 13.45 -6.95 -17.64
N MET A 82 12.65 -7.66 -16.91
CA MET A 82 11.26 -7.28 -16.62
C MET A 82 11.15 -6.92 -15.14
N LEU A 83 10.69 -5.71 -14.85
CA LEU A 83 10.54 -5.21 -13.48
C LEU A 83 9.07 -4.90 -13.21
N SER A 84 8.52 -5.47 -12.13
CA SER A 84 7.20 -5.14 -11.62
C SER A 84 7.31 -4.26 -10.37
N VAL A 85 6.53 -3.18 -10.31
CA VAL A 85 6.48 -2.24 -9.18
C VAL A 85 5.03 -1.83 -8.93
N TRP A 86 4.40 -2.34 -7.90
CA TRP A 86 2.98 -2.07 -7.58
C TRP A 86 1.99 -2.37 -8.70
N TYR A 87 2.39 -3.13 -9.72
CA TYR A 87 1.48 -3.54 -10.78
C TYR A 87 0.42 -4.51 -10.24
N ARG A 88 -0.86 -4.21 -10.52
CA ARG A 88 -2.00 -4.86 -9.85
C ARG A 88 -2.36 -6.25 -10.37
N ARG A 89 -1.68 -6.76 -11.40
CA ARG A 89 -1.97 -8.05 -12.03
C ARG A 89 -0.76 -8.97 -12.01
N LEU A 90 -1.00 -10.26 -11.86
CA LEU A 90 0.06 -11.26 -11.92
C LEU A 90 0.56 -11.41 -13.36
N LEU A 91 1.87 -11.55 -13.51
CA LEU A 91 2.51 -11.91 -14.77
C LEU A 91 2.55 -13.43 -14.88
N GLY A 92 1.98 -13.95 -15.96
CA GLY A 92 1.92 -15.39 -16.20
C GLY A 92 3.26 -15.97 -16.71
N PRO A 93 3.37 -17.31 -16.75
CA PRO A 93 4.61 -17.99 -17.14
C PRO A 93 5.17 -17.54 -18.49
N ALA A 94 4.30 -17.25 -19.47
CA ALA A 94 4.70 -16.80 -20.79
C ALA A 94 5.43 -15.44 -20.76
N LEU A 95 5.05 -14.53 -19.85
CA LEU A 95 5.75 -13.27 -19.63
C LEU A 95 7.02 -13.48 -18.82
N LEU A 96 6.95 -14.26 -17.75
CA LEU A 96 8.11 -14.50 -16.87
C LEU A 96 9.28 -15.17 -17.59
N ALA A 97 9.02 -15.84 -18.70
CA ALA A 97 10.04 -16.48 -19.55
C ALA A 97 10.65 -15.54 -20.61
N LEU A 98 10.16 -14.31 -20.77
CA LEU A 98 10.65 -13.40 -21.81
C LEU A 98 12.00 -12.77 -21.48
N PRO A 99 12.25 -12.28 -20.25
CA PRO A 99 13.49 -11.55 -19.98
C PRO A 99 14.71 -12.50 -20.01
N ARG A 100 15.78 -12.05 -20.66
CA ARG A 100 17.01 -12.83 -20.80
C ARG A 100 17.78 -12.94 -19.49
N ILE A 101 17.72 -11.94 -18.62
CA ILE A 101 18.51 -11.86 -17.38
C ILE A 101 17.60 -12.15 -16.17
N ALA A 102 16.55 -11.34 -15.95
CA ALA A 102 15.70 -11.50 -14.79
C ALA A 102 14.29 -10.91 -14.96
N ALA A 103 13.32 -11.58 -14.33
CA ALA A 103 12.01 -11.03 -14.00
C ALA A 103 12.00 -10.68 -12.51
N LEU A 104 11.86 -9.41 -12.16
CA LEU A 104 11.97 -8.89 -10.80
C LEU A 104 10.68 -8.20 -10.35
N ASN A 105 10.41 -8.24 -9.04
CA ASN A 105 9.34 -7.46 -8.42
C ASN A 105 9.87 -6.71 -7.20
N LEU A 106 9.43 -5.46 -7.05
CA LEU A 106 9.66 -4.65 -5.86
C LEU A 106 8.40 -4.71 -5.00
N HIS A 107 8.45 -5.43 -3.88
CA HIS A 107 7.32 -5.74 -3.02
C HIS A 107 7.38 -4.99 -1.70
N GLY A 108 6.24 -4.46 -1.23
CA GLY A 108 6.15 -3.58 -0.05
C GLY A 108 6.04 -4.31 1.29
N SER A 109 6.83 -5.34 1.51
CA SER A 109 7.01 -5.99 2.80
C SER A 109 8.40 -6.58 2.96
N LEU A 110 8.74 -7.07 4.15
CA LEU A 110 9.89 -7.95 4.39
C LEU A 110 9.46 -9.40 4.09
N LEU A 111 9.64 -9.83 2.84
CA LEU A 111 9.36 -11.22 2.47
C LEU A 111 10.20 -12.21 3.30
N PRO A 112 9.67 -13.36 3.67
CA PRO A 112 8.44 -14.01 3.17
C PRO A 112 7.14 -13.56 3.85
N ALA A 113 7.19 -12.65 4.82
CA ALA A 113 5.98 -12.13 5.46
C ALA A 113 5.21 -11.17 4.54
N TYR A 114 3.89 -11.18 4.65
CA TYR A 114 2.99 -10.27 3.92
C TYR A 114 3.11 -10.36 2.39
N ARG A 115 3.21 -11.56 1.81
CA ARG A 115 3.01 -11.79 0.37
C ARG A 115 1.61 -11.34 -0.04
N GLY A 116 1.38 -11.03 -1.32
CA GLY A 116 0.07 -10.74 -1.87
C GLY A 116 -0.25 -9.26 -1.94
N ARG A 117 -1.41 -8.84 -1.40
CA ARG A 117 -1.98 -7.52 -1.68
C ARG A 117 -1.99 -6.60 -0.46
N ALA A 118 -1.75 -5.31 -0.72
CA ALA A 118 -1.77 -4.25 0.31
C ALA A 118 -0.93 -4.57 1.56
N PRO A 119 0.30 -5.11 1.44
CA PRO A 119 1.10 -5.59 2.56
C PRO A 119 1.34 -4.51 3.62
N LEU A 120 1.62 -3.28 3.21
CA LEU A 120 1.82 -2.15 4.10
C LEU A 120 0.60 -1.87 4.99
N ASN A 121 -0.61 -1.80 4.37
CA ASN A 121 -1.82 -1.54 5.15
C ASN A 121 -2.07 -2.69 6.14
N TRP A 122 -1.85 -3.94 5.72
CA TRP A 122 -2.01 -5.10 6.61
C TRP A 122 -1.00 -5.10 7.76
N ALA A 123 0.24 -4.72 7.54
CA ALA A 123 1.23 -4.61 8.62
C ALA A 123 0.76 -3.62 9.70
N ILE A 124 0.22 -2.47 9.30
CA ILE A 124 -0.31 -1.48 10.26
C ILE A 124 -1.58 -1.99 10.95
N VAL A 125 -2.52 -2.62 10.22
CA VAL A 125 -3.73 -3.22 10.81
C VAL A 125 -3.37 -4.24 11.89
N HIS A 126 -2.34 -5.04 11.66
CA HIS A 126 -1.86 -6.05 12.61
C HIS A 126 -1.03 -5.45 13.77
N GLY A 127 -0.71 -4.17 13.72
CA GLY A 127 0.02 -3.48 14.78
C GLY A 127 1.53 -3.76 14.75
N GLU A 128 2.07 -4.11 13.58
CA GLU A 128 3.50 -4.27 13.42
C GLU A 128 4.23 -2.95 13.69
N SER A 129 5.36 -3.02 14.36
CA SER A 129 6.28 -1.88 14.56
C SER A 129 7.30 -1.74 13.44
N ARG A 130 7.31 -2.67 12.49
CA ARG A 130 8.26 -2.70 11.38
C ARG A 130 7.64 -3.37 10.15
N THR A 131 7.92 -2.82 9.00
CA THR A 131 7.68 -3.40 7.67
C THR A 131 8.94 -3.28 6.83
N GLY A 132 8.84 -3.27 5.51
CA GLY A 132 9.98 -3.05 4.65
C GLY A 132 9.63 -3.17 3.19
N ILE A 133 10.70 -3.24 2.39
CA ILE A 133 10.59 -3.41 0.96
C ILE A 133 11.58 -4.47 0.50
N THR A 134 11.15 -5.30 -0.45
CA THR A 134 11.93 -6.42 -0.98
C THR A 134 12.00 -6.36 -2.49
N LEU A 135 13.20 -6.39 -3.04
CA LEU A 135 13.44 -6.73 -4.44
C LEU A 135 13.65 -8.24 -4.53
N HIS A 136 12.86 -8.93 -5.35
CA HIS A 136 12.94 -10.39 -5.49
C HIS A 136 12.72 -10.85 -6.93
N HIS A 137 13.15 -12.06 -7.25
CA HIS A 137 12.85 -12.72 -8.51
C HIS A 137 11.36 -13.11 -8.56
N MET A 138 10.70 -12.90 -9.69
CA MET A 138 9.32 -13.37 -9.88
C MET A 138 9.30 -14.85 -10.26
N THR A 139 8.31 -15.56 -9.72
CA THR A 139 7.96 -16.93 -10.06
C THR A 139 6.46 -17.01 -10.37
N ALA A 140 5.98 -18.18 -10.79
CA ALA A 140 4.54 -18.41 -11.00
C ALA A 140 3.72 -18.23 -9.72
N THR A 141 4.33 -18.48 -8.55
CA THR A 141 3.71 -18.21 -7.24
C THR A 141 4.01 -16.78 -6.84
N ALA A 142 2.95 -16.03 -6.53
CA ALA A 142 3.07 -14.62 -6.15
C ALA A 142 4.04 -14.43 -4.98
N ASP A 143 4.96 -13.49 -5.13
CA ASP A 143 5.92 -13.02 -4.12
C ASP A 143 6.77 -14.10 -3.43
N ALA A 144 6.92 -15.29 -4.08
CA ALA A 144 7.59 -16.46 -3.49
C ALA A 144 9.01 -16.71 -4.02
N GLY A 145 9.47 -15.93 -4.99
CA GLY A 145 10.81 -16.12 -5.58
C GLY A 145 11.95 -15.59 -4.69
N ASP A 146 13.16 -15.97 -5.06
CA ASP A 146 14.37 -15.67 -4.30
C ASP A 146 14.57 -14.17 -4.11
N ILE A 147 14.96 -13.79 -2.90
CA ILE A 147 15.23 -12.41 -2.53
C ILE A 147 16.58 -11.97 -3.09
N VAL A 148 16.59 -10.79 -3.73
CA VAL A 148 17.79 -10.08 -4.17
C VAL A 148 18.30 -9.18 -3.06
N ALA A 149 17.42 -8.34 -2.51
CA ALA A 149 17.74 -7.40 -1.44
C ALA A 149 16.48 -6.98 -0.68
N GLN A 150 16.65 -6.57 0.58
CA GLN A 150 15.59 -6.07 1.44
C GLN A 150 16.06 -4.86 2.24
N ARG A 151 15.11 -3.96 2.57
CA ARG A 151 15.32 -2.89 3.55
C ARG A 151 14.16 -2.83 4.53
N PRO A 152 14.43 -2.87 5.84
CA PRO A 152 13.43 -2.64 6.86
C PRO A 152 13.02 -1.17 6.91
N ILE A 153 11.79 -0.93 7.35
CA ILE A 153 11.18 0.39 7.55
C ILE A 153 10.41 0.31 8.87
N ASP A 154 10.79 1.12 9.84
CA ASP A 154 10.09 1.19 11.11
C ASP A 154 8.73 1.90 10.92
N ILE A 155 7.73 1.45 11.67
CA ILE A 155 6.39 2.02 11.72
C ILE A 155 6.27 2.71 13.08
N GLU A 156 6.31 4.03 13.07
CA GLU A 156 6.20 4.83 14.27
C GLU A 156 4.76 4.83 14.83
N PRO A 157 4.56 5.09 16.12
CA PRO A 157 3.24 5.09 16.73
C PRO A 157 2.21 5.98 16.01
N ASP A 158 2.63 7.14 15.51
CA ASP A 158 1.76 8.12 14.85
C ASP A 158 1.71 7.96 13.32
N ASP A 159 2.41 6.97 12.76
CA ASP A 159 2.39 6.74 11.34
C ASP A 159 1.02 6.29 10.82
N THR A 160 0.66 6.84 9.69
CA THR A 160 -0.41 6.31 8.82
C THR A 160 0.20 5.44 7.71
N ALA A 161 -0.64 4.68 7.02
CA ALA A 161 -0.17 3.95 5.83
C ALA A 161 0.42 4.89 4.77
N PHE A 162 -0.06 6.13 4.68
CA PHE A 162 0.46 7.11 3.73
C PHE A 162 1.87 7.57 4.09
N THR A 163 2.14 7.93 5.35
CA THR A 163 3.47 8.39 5.79
C THR A 163 4.53 7.29 5.65
N VAL A 164 4.17 6.04 5.96
CA VAL A 164 5.07 4.89 5.72
C VAL A 164 5.27 4.65 4.22
N TYR A 165 4.22 4.81 3.39
CA TYR A 165 4.31 4.65 1.94
C TYR A 165 5.26 5.68 1.30
N GLU A 166 5.27 6.93 1.76
CA GLU A 166 6.22 7.95 1.27
C GLU A 166 7.67 7.55 1.56
N ARG A 167 7.96 7.10 2.80
CA ARG A 167 9.29 6.58 3.15
C ARG A 167 9.65 5.34 2.33
N MET A 168 8.70 4.41 2.18
CA MET A 168 8.87 3.19 1.39
C MET A 168 9.17 3.49 -0.08
N THR A 169 8.54 4.52 -0.65
CA THR A 169 8.80 4.96 -2.02
C THR A 169 10.25 5.37 -2.21
N LYS A 170 10.78 6.21 -1.31
CA LYS A 170 12.18 6.66 -1.36
C LYS A 170 13.14 5.48 -1.21
N ILE A 171 12.95 4.69 -0.15
CA ILE A 171 13.81 3.54 0.17
C ILE A 171 13.77 2.49 -0.94
N GLY A 172 12.60 2.28 -1.57
CA GLY A 172 12.43 1.33 -2.66
C GLY A 172 13.17 1.72 -3.94
N VAL A 173 13.18 3.00 -4.28
CA VAL A 173 13.98 3.53 -5.39
C VAL A 173 15.47 3.33 -5.10
N GLU A 174 15.93 3.68 -3.90
CA GLU A 174 17.33 3.51 -3.48
C GLU A 174 17.75 2.04 -3.53
N LEU A 175 16.92 1.13 -2.96
CA LEU A 175 17.17 -0.31 -2.95
C LEU A 175 17.32 -0.88 -4.37
N LEU A 176 16.42 -0.50 -5.27
CA LEU A 176 16.49 -0.93 -6.67
C LEU A 176 17.79 -0.43 -7.31
N VAL A 177 18.07 0.87 -7.20
CA VAL A 177 19.23 1.52 -7.82
C VAL A 177 20.56 0.89 -7.36
N GLU A 178 20.67 0.54 -6.10
CA GLU A 178 21.86 -0.11 -5.55
C GLU A 178 21.99 -1.58 -5.96
N SER A 179 20.85 -2.25 -6.17
CA SER A 179 20.82 -3.71 -6.40
C SER A 179 20.89 -4.10 -7.86
N TYR A 180 20.28 -3.32 -8.79
CA TYR A 180 20.16 -3.75 -10.17
C TYR A 180 21.49 -3.92 -10.92
N PRO A 181 22.59 -3.18 -10.64
CA PRO A 181 23.87 -3.41 -11.30
C PRO A 181 24.42 -4.83 -11.06
N ALA A 182 24.19 -5.38 -9.86
CA ALA A 182 24.57 -6.76 -9.56
C ALA A 182 23.69 -7.77 -10.32
N VAL A 183 22.40 -7.46 -10.52
CA VAL A 183 21.50 -8.28 -11.34
C VAL A 183 21.96 -8.31 -12.79
N LEU A 184 22.28 -7.14 -13.36
CA LEU A 184 22.78 -7.03 -14.74
C LEU A 184 24.10 -7.80 -14.96
N ALA A 185 24.92 -7.89 -13.92
CA ALA A 185 26.19 -8.61 -13.94
C ALA A 185 26.07 -10.11 -13.59
N ASP A 186 24.84 -10.61 -13.39
CA ASP A 186 24.55 -11.98 -12.90
C ASP A 186 25.30 -12.34 -11.60
N ARG A 187 25.38 -11.36 -10.70
CA ARG A 187 26.06 -11.47 -9.38
C ARG A 187 25.15 -11.13 -8.22
N ALA A 188 23.86 -10.87 -8.50
CA ALA A 188 22.90 -10.57 -7.45
C ALA A 188 22.67 -11.80 -6.55
N PRO A 189 22.47 -11.62 -5.25
CA PRO A 189 22.07 -12.70 -4.37
C PRO A 189 20.79 -13.38 -4.86
N ARG A 190 20.67 -14.67 -4.59
CA ARG A 190 19.44 -15.47 -4.72
C ARG A 190 19.19 -16.17 -3.42
N ILE A 191 18.50 -15.48 -2.50
CA ILE A 191 18.23 -15.97 -1.15
C ILE A 191 16.86 -16.61 -1.15
N PRO A 192 16.76 -17.95 -1.02
CA PRO A 192 15.47 -18.65 -0.95
C PRO A 192 14.65 -18.16 0.24
N GLN A 193 13.36 -18.01 0.03
CA GLN A 193 12.44 -17.67 1.11
C GLN A 193 12.06 -18.92 1.92
N ASP A 194 12.10 -18.84 3.27
CA ASP A 194 11.59 -19.92 4.12
C ASP A 194 10.05 -19.95 4.05
N PRO A 195 9.44 -21.03 3.50
CA PRO A 195 8.00 -21.14 3.38
C PRO A 195 7.26 -21.21 4.73
N LYS A 196 7.95 -21.59 5.80
CA LYS A 196 7.38 -21.66 7.15
C LYS A 196 7.11 -20.26 7.74
N LEU A 197 7.83 -19.26 7.29
CA LEU A 197 7.68 -17.87 7.72
C LEU A 197 6.75 -17.07 6.79
N ALA A 198 6.26 -17.69 5.72
CA ALA A 198 5.45 -17.00 4.73
C ALA A 198 4.03 -16.75 5.23
N THR A 199 3.58 -15.50 5.09
CA THR A 199 2.18 -15.13 5.26
C THR A 199 1.67 -14.47 3.98
N THR A 200 0.36 -14.62 3.70
CA THR A 200 -0.24 -14.08 2.48
C THR A 200 -1.46 -13.24 2.82
N MET A 201 -1.51 -12.02 2.26
CA MET A 201 -2.57 -11.05 2.54
C MET A 201 -3.51 -10.90 1.34
N PRO A 202 -4.83 -10.85 1.60
CA PRO A 202 -5.82 -10.62 0.56
C PRO A 202 -5.84 -9.16 0.10
N ARG A 203 -6.53 -8.91 -1.02
CA ARG A 203 -6.86 -7.55 -1.46
C ARG A 203 -7.78 -6.90 -0.42
N ARG A 204 -7.51 -5.63 -0.10
CA ARG A 204 -8.42 -4.81 0.69
C ARG A 204 -9.49 -4.15 -0.19
N ARG A 205 -10.67 -3.99 0.39
CA ARG A 205 -11.81 -3.28 -0.20
C ARG A 205 -12.23 -2.16 0.76
N PRO A 206 -12.98 -1.15 0.31
CA PRO A 206 -13.47 -0.10 1.20
C PRO A 206 -14.26 -0.65 2.41
N GLU A 207 -15.00 -1.73 2.23
CA GLU A 207 -15.79 -2.39 3.28
C GLU A 207 -14.92 -2.96 4.41
N ASP A 208 -13.68 -3.32 4.13
CA ASP A 208 -12.71 -3.81 5.12
C ASP A 208 -12.27 -2.71 6.11
N GLY A 209 -12.68 -1.47 5.89
CA GLY A 209 -12.50 -0.35 6.82
C GLY A 209 -13.54 -0.27 7.93
N ARG A 210 -14.58 -1.14 7.93
CA ARG A 210 -15.55 -1.20 9.02
C ARG A 210 -14.86 -1.55 10.32
N ILE A 211 -15.16 -0.83 11.39
CA ILE A 211 -14.72 -1.15 12.74
C ILE A 211 -15.89 -1.63 13.60
N GLU A 212 -15.56 -2.43 14.60
CA GLU A 212 -16.47 -2.87 15.64
C GLU A 212 -15.98 -2.32 16.97
N TRP A 213 -16.82 -1.59 17.68
CA TRP A 213 -16.45 -0.99 18.97
C TRP A 213 -16.07 -2.02 20.03
N THR A 214 -16.48 -3.29 19.87
CA THR A 214 -16.09 -4.41 20.73
C THR A 214 -14.61 -4.82 20.59
N TRP A 215 -13.90 -4.30 19.58
CA TRP A 215 -12.46 -4.52 19.48
C TRP A 215 -11.69 -3.68 20.50
N PRO A 216 -10.46 -4.11 20.89
CA PRO A 216 -9.56 -3.27 21.68
C PRO A 216 -9.24 -1.94 21.00
N ALA A 217 -9.04 -0.88 21.79
CA ALA A 217 -8.69 0.46 21.30
C ALA A 217 -7.49 0.44 20.34
N ALA A 218 -6.44 -0.31 20.66
CA ALA A 218 -5.25 -0.45 19.81
C ALA A 218 -5.58 -1.03 18.42
N ARG A 219 -6.50 -2.00 18.35
CA ARG A 219 -6.92 -2.58 17.07
C ARG A 219 -7.71 -1.58 16.22
N ILE A 220 -8.61 -0.82 16.84
CA ILE A 220 -9.39 0.22 16.15
C ILE A 220 -8.45 1.34 15.68
N PHE A 221 -7.55 1.79 16.54
CA PHE A 221 -6.54 2.79 16.22
C PHE A 221 -5.70 2.37 15.01
N ASN A 222 -5.19 1.14 15.02
CA ASN A 222 -4.41 0.60 13.90
C ASN A 222 -5.24 0.54 12.61
N MET A 223 -6.52 0.16 12.68
CA MET A 223 -7.40 0.19 11.52
C MET A 223 -7.55 1.60 10.97
N ILE A 224 -7.80 2.61 11.84
CA ILE A 224 -7.96 4.01 11.42
C ILE A 224 -6.70 4.49 10.70
N ARG A 225 -5.51 4.36 11.29
CA ARG A 225 -4.27 4.84 10.68
C ARG A 225 -3.83 4.04 9.45
N ALA A 226 -4.22 2.76 9.34
CA ALA A 226 -3.93 1.92 8.17
C ALA A 226 -4.74 2.30 6.94
N VAL A 227 -5.88 2.97 7.09
CA VAL A 227 -6.77 3.34 5.99
C VAL A 227 -7.16 4.82 5.99
N ALA A 228 -6.46 5.66 6.78
CA ALA A 228 -6.60 7.11 6.76
C ALA A 228 -6.35 7.69 5.37
N GLU A 229 -6.78 8.93 5.14
CA GLU A 229 -6.54 9.60 3.85
C GLU A 229 -5.11 9.39 3.36
N PRO A 230 -4.94 9.09 2.08
CA PRO A 230 -5.90 9.13 0.96
C PRO A 230 -6.66 7.80 0.71
N TYR A 231 -6.54 6.83 1.60
CA TYR A 231 -7.29 5.56 1.52
C TYR A 231 -8.77 5.76 1.88
N PRO A 232 -9.64 4.74 1.65
CA PRO A 232 -11.09 4.88 1.81
C PRO A 232 -11.61 5.22 3.20
N GLY A 233 -10.79 5.10 4.25
CA GLY A 233 -11.15 5.42 5.63
C GLY A 233 -11.73 4.25 6.43
N ALA A 234 -11.51 4.28 7.75
CA ALA A 234 -12.22 3.44 8.70
C ALA A 234 -13.60 4.05 8.98
N PHE A 235 -14.62 3.23 9.27
CA PHE A 235 -15.97 3.73 9.46
C PHE A 235 -16.80 2.86 10.41
N VAL A 236 -17.87 3.48 10.92
CA VAL A 236 -18.97 2.84 11.63
C VAL A 236 -20.30 3.18 10.96
N GLY A 237 -21.34 2.42 11.23
CA GLY A 237 -22.68 2.61 10.68
C GLY A 237 -22.79 2.24 9.19
N ASP A 238 -23.98 2.36 8.65
CA ASP A 238 -24.31 1.99 7.28
C ASP A 238 -25.08 3.10 6.56
N GLY A 239 -24.96 3.15 5.24
CA GLY A 239 -25.67 4.09 4.39
C GLY A 239 -25.56 5.54 4.88
N PRO A 240 -26.68 6.26 5.09
CA PRO A 240 -26.68 7.64 5.56
C PRO A 240 -26.13 7.81 6.98
N ALA A 241 -26.16 6.74 7.81
CA ALA A 241 -25.63 6.75 9.17
C ALA A 241 -24.12 6.48 9.22
N ARG A 242 -23.46 6.24 8.09
CA ARG A 242 -22.01 6.00 8.05
C ARG A 242 -21.25 7.22 8.52
N VAL A 243 -20.32 6.99 9.44
CA VAL A 243 -19.37 7.99 9.93
C VAL A 243 -17.96 7.43 9.72
N HIS A 244 -17.16 8.13 8.91
CA HIS A 244 -15.75 7.82 8.78
C HIS A 244 -14.98 8.39 9.96
N LEU A 245 -14.01 7.62 10.43
CA LEU A 245 -13.07 7.98 11.48
C LEU A 245 -11.70 8.17 10.82
N TRP A 246 -11.30 9.42 10.69
CA TRP A 246 -10.07 9.76 9.96
C TRP A 246 -8.83 9.85 10.82
N ALA A 247 -9.02 10.23 12.09
CA ALA A 247 -7.93 10.31 13.04
C ALA A 247 -8.42 10.01 14.48
N ALA A 248 -7.54 9.37 15.21
CA ALA A 248 -7.76 9.03 16.62
C ALA A 248 -6.42 8.92 17.35
N SER A 249 -6.47 8.87 18.67
CA SER A 249 -5.36 8.44 19.52
C SER A 249 -5.88 7.50 20.61
N ILE A 250 -5.00 6.67 21.15
CA ILE A 250 -5.35 5.87 22.33
C ILE A 250 -5.49 6.83 23.50
N HIS A 251 -6.67 6.81 24.16
CA HIS A 251 -6.99 7.67 25.28
C HIS A 251 -6.98 6.83 26.53
N GLU A 252 -5.91 6.91 27.29
CA GLU A 252 -5.63 6.17 28.53
C GLU A 252 -5.96 4.66 28.51
N ASP A 253 -5.12 3.87 29.15
CA ASP A 253 -5.27 2.41 29.27
C ASP A 253 -6.29 2.01 30.37
N SER A 254 -7.14 2.97 30.79
CA SER A 254 -8.15 2.74 31.82
C SER A 254 -9.33 1.95 31.27
N ALA A 255 -9.69 0.89 31.96
CA ALA A 255 -10.93 0.19 31.69
C ALA A 255 -12.09 1.16 31.93
N SER A 256 -12.91 1.38 30.90
CA SER A 256 -14.18 2.06 31.05
C SER A 256 -15.26 1.02 31.34
N ASP A 257 -16.09 1.23 32.35
CA ASP A 257 -17.26 0.39 32.62
C ASP A 257 -18.39 0.64 31.59
N ALA A 258 -18.24 1.63 30.73
CA ALA A 258 -19.20 1.94 29.69
C ALA A 258 -19.21 0.87 28.59
N ALA A 259 -20.39 0.57 28.07
CA ALA A 259 -20.51 -0.39 26.93
C ALA A 259 -19.74 0.10 25.72
N PRO A 260 -19.09 -0.81 24.94
CA PRO A 260 -18.34 -0.44 23.74
C PRO A 260 -19.17 0.40 22.75
N GLY A 261 -18.61 1.49 22.24
CA GLY A 261 -19.26 2.47 21.37
C GLY A 261 -20.00 3.58 22.12
N THR A 262 -19.92 3.62 23.46
CA THR A 262 -20.49 4.71 24.25
C THR A 262 -19.52 5.88 24.33
N VAL A 263 -20.00 7.09 24.08
CA VAL A 263 -19.28 8.34 24.36
C VAL A 263 -19.09 8.49 25.85
N VAL A 264 -17.84 8.49 26.28
CA VAL A 264 -17.48 8.65 27.70
C VAL A 264 -17.30 10.12 28.02
N GLU A 265 -16.66 10.86 27.12
CA GLU A 265 -16.37 12.28 27.30
C GLU A 265 -16.31 12.99 25.96
N ILE A 266 -16.71 14.26 25.92
CA ILE A 266 -16.40 15.17 24.82
C ILE A 266 -15.33 16.13 25.32
N VAL A 267 -14.11 16.00 24.74
CA VAL A 267 -12.95 16.79 25.15
C VAL A 267 -12.87 18.03 24.23
N PRO A 268 -13.19 19.24 24.74
CA PRO A 268 -13.20 20.46 23.92
C PRO A 268 -11.87 20.65 23.15
N ALA A 269 -11.96 21.02 21.88
CA ALA A 269 -10.84 21.23 20.96
C ALA A 269 -9.93 20.00 20.73
N ARG A 270 -10.30 18.82 21.25
CA ARG A 270 -9.52 17.59 21.07
C ARG A 270 -10.33 16.48 20.38
N GLY A 271 -11.57 16.21 20.80
CA GLY A 271 -12.35 15.16 20.19
C GLY A 271 -13.38 14.50 21.10
N ILE A 272 -13.68 13.24 20.82
CA ILE A 272 -14.66 12.42 21.52
C ILE A 272 -13.97 11.18 22.07
N ALA A 273 -13.97 10.99 23.39
CA ALA A 273 -13.52 9.76 24.02
C ALA A 273 -14.64 8.71 23.96
N VAL A 274 -14.36 7.55 23.36
CA VAL A 274 -15.32 6.47 23.14
C VAL A 274 -14.81 5.20 23.79
N ALA A 275 -15.66 4.52 24.56
CA ALA A 275 -15.37 3.23 25.14
C ALA A 275 -15.24 2.17 24.04
N THR A 276 -14.28 1.25 24.18
CA THR A 276 -14.05 0.13 23.27
C THR A 276 -14.14 -1.19 24.03
N GLY A 277 -13.96 -2.31 23.36
CA GLY A 277 -13.94 -3.61 24.04
C GLY A 277 -12.84 -3.73 25.09
N ARG A 278 -11.75 -2.97 24.95
CA ARG A 278 -10.69 -2.80 25.96
C ARG A 278 -10.00 -1.46 25.74
N GLY A 279 -10.03 -0.60 26.76
CA GLY A 279 -9.49 0.76 26.71
C GLY A 279 -10.45 1.75 26.04
N MET A 280 -9.99 2.97 25.84
CA MET A 280 -10.74 4.04 25.21
C MET A 280 -9.99 4.64 24.05
N LEU A 281 -10.72 5.17 23.08
CA LEU A 281 -10.18 5.83 21.91
C LEU A 281 -10.66 7.29 21.89
N LEU A 282 -9.73 8.24 21.75
CA LEU A 282 -10.04 9.63 21.47
C LEU A 282 -10.13 9.81 19.95
N ILE A 283 -11.35 9.92 19.44
CA ILE A 283 -11.60 10.24 18.03
C ILE A 283 -11.42 11.73 17.85
N THR A 284 -10.54 12.15 16.95
CA THR A 284 -10.20 13.56 16.76
C THR A 284 -10.77 14.16 15.49
N ARG A 285 -10.98 13.34 14.44
CA ARG A 285 -11.50 13.78 13.13
C ARG A 285 -12.47 12.76 12.54
N VAL A 286 -13.64 13.24 12.15
CA VAL A 286 -14.72 12.42 11.60
C VAL A 286 -15.32 13.02 10.33
N GLN A 287 -16.09 12.21 9.59
CA GLN A 287 -16.85 12.66 8.43
C GLN A 287 -18.15 11.87 8.32
N SER A 288 -19.28 12.54 8.32
CA SER A 288 -20.57 11.91 8.01
C SER A 288 -20.69 11.60 6.52
N ALA A 289 -21.52 10.64 6.17
CA ALA A 289 -21.84 10.33 4.78
C ALA A 289 -22.25 11.59 4.00
N GLY A 290 -21.62 11.84 2.85
CA GLY A 290 -21.87 13.03 2.02
C GLY A 290 -21.40 14.36 2.59
N GLY A 291 -20.80 14.38 3.80
CA GLY A 291 -20.28 15.59 4.45
C GLY A 291 -18.79 15.81 4.18
N VAL A 292 -18.25 16.82 4.86
CA VAL A 292 -16.81 17.11 4.90
C VAL A 292 -16.19 16.60 6.21
N ALA A 293 -14.90 16.28 6.17
CA ALA A 293 -14.17 15.88 7.36
C ALA A 293 -13.95 17.08 8.30
N GLU A 294 -14.18 16.87 9.60
CA GLU A 294 -14.21 17.92 10.60
C GLU A 294 -13.72 17.43 11.97
N PRO A 295 -13.36 18.33 12.91
CA PRO A 295 -13.06 17.99 14.29
C PRO A 295 -14.24 17.29 14.98
N ALA A 296 -13.94 16.17 15.67
CA ALA A 296 -14.97 15.30 16.24
C ALA A 296 -15.76 15.97 17.36
N ASP A 297 -15.15 16.83 18.17
CA ASP A 297 -15.83 17.62 19.21
C ASP A 297 -16.89 18.56 18.64
N ARG A 298 -16.60 19.24 17.52
CA ARG A 298 -17.54 20.10 16.80
C ARG A 298 -18.67 19.29 16.16
N TRP A 299 -18.33 18.15 15.58
CA TRP A 299 -19.30 17.21 15.02
C TRP A 299 -20.27 16.71 16.10
N ALA A 300 -19.78 16.36 17.30
CA ALA A 300 -20.59 15.96 18.45
C ALA A 300 -21.52 17.09 18.94
N ALA A 301 -20.99 18.30 19.05
CA ALA A 301 -21.75 19.46 19.50
C ALA A 301 -22.97 19.74 18.60
N ARG A 302 -22.78 19.67 17.26
CA ARG A 302 -23.92 19.86 16.33
C ARG A 302 -24.98 18.77 16.40
N ARG A 303 -24.65 17.59 16.92
CA ARG A 303 -25.55 16.46 17.12
C ARG A 303 -26.11 16.37 18.54
N ALA A 304 -25.82 17.37 19.38
CA ALA A 304 -26.17 17.36 20.81
C ALA A 304 -25.75 16.05 21.49
N MET A 305 -24.64 15.47 21.09
CA MET A 305 -24.10 14.29 21.75
C MET A 305 -23.60 14.66 23.14
N CYS A 306 -23.77 13.74 24.10
CA CYS A 306 -23.31 13.89 25.47
C CYS A 306 -22.74 12.54 25.97
N PRO A 307 -22.02 12.51 27.07
CA PRO A 307 -21.67 11.27 27.74
C PRO A 307 -22.87 10.34 27.90
N GLY A 308 -22.69 9.05 27.59
CA GLY A 308 -23.75 8.05 27.52
C GLY A 308 -24.38 7.84 26.14
N THR A 309 -24.19 8.78 25.20
CA THR A 309 -24.65 8.59 23.79
C THR A 309 -23.89 7.44 23.13
N ARG A 310 -24.56 6.64 22.31
CA ARG A 310 -23.90 5.64 21.46
C ARG A 310 -23.47 6.27 20.14
N PHE A 311 -22.25 5.93 19.76
CA PHE A 311 -21.63 6.39 18.50
C PHE A 311 -22.20 5.66 17.30
#